data_c58f1ec39d3d6024484cb3aa697496e0
#
_entry.id   c58f1ec39d3d6024484cb3aa697496e0
#
_cell.length_a   1.000
_cell.length_b   1.000
_cell.length_c   1.000
_cell.angle_alpha   90.00
_cell.angle_beta   90.00
_cell.angle_gamma   90.00
#
_symmetry.space_group_name_H-M   'P 1'
#
loop_
_entity.id
_entity.type
_entity.pdbx_description
1 polymer ?
#
loop_
_entity_poly.entity_id
_entity_poly.type
_entity_poly.pdbx_seq_one_letter_code
_entity_poly.pdbx_strand_id
1 'polypeptide(L)'
;PVSNSMTELYTMQRYLQYDRLQELGMAHFDCWASRFGETVTALELAPEGTGYRARTRFSKFFNLPELMNLFKEVADIKTADQLHLPTPEVEYHNIVAQPTEQQQEMVKALSERASLVHSGTVDPSQDNMLKITSDGRKLGLDQRIINQLLPDEPGTKVNQCVDNIMQIWRDGEADKLTQLVFCDISTPQARPAKKVAKALDNPTLHALEDAVPLDEPEPAFTVYEDIRQKLIAKGVPAEQIAFIHEANTE
;
A
#
# COMPACT_ATOMS: atom_id res chain seq x y z
N PRO A 1 0.01 -8.99 -15.04
CA PRO A 1 1.44 -9.18 -15.33
C PRO A 1 2.14 -7.91 -15.81
N VAL A 2 1.42 -6.92 -16.35
CA VAL A 2 1.96 -5.62 -16.77
C VAL A 2 1.19 -4.53 -16.02
N SER A 3 1.73 -4.09 -14.89
CA SER A 3 1.01 -3.17 -13.99
C SER A 3 1.85 -1.99 -13.51
N ASN A 4 3.14 -2.20 -13.26
CA ASN A 4 3.97 -1.20 -12.59
C ASN A 4 5.00 -0.54 -13.51
N SER A 5 5.40 -1.20 -14.58
CA SER A 5 6.44 -0.73 -15.48
C SER A 5 6.21 -1.17 -16.92
N MET A 6 6.49 -0.29 -17.85
CA MET A 6 6.44 -0.61 -19.29
C MET A 6 7.45 -1.69 -19.67
N THR A 7 8.52 -1.89 -18.89
CA THR A 7 9.52 -2.95 -19.10
C THR A 7 8.96 -4.34 -18.83
N GLU A 8 7.88 -4.45 -18.06
CA GLU A 8 7.19 -5.72 -17.82
C GLU A 8 6.59 -6.29 -19.11
N LEU A 9 6.18 -5.43 -20.06
CA LEU A 9 5.69 -5.89 -21.36
C LEU A 9 6.80 -6.60 -22.16
N TYR A 10 8.03 -6.06 -22.16
CA TYR A 10 9.16 -6.75 -22.76
C TYR A 10 9.39 -8.11 -22.11
N THR A 11 9.32 -8.19 -20.80
CA THR A 11 9.47 -9.46 -20.07
C THR A 11 8.41 -10.46 -20.51
N MET A 12 7.16 -10.05 -20.61
CA MET A 12 6.07 -10.91 -21.10
C MET A 12 6.28 -11.34 -22.55
N GLN A 13 6.66 -10.42 -23.45
CA GLN A 13 6.97 -10.77 -24.82
C GLN A 13 8.15 -11.75 -24.92
N ARG A 14 9.16 -11.57 -24.10
CA ARG A 14 10.30 -12.49 -24.06
C ARG A 14 9.91 -13.92 -23.68
N TYR A 15 8.95 -14.09 -22.79
CA TYR A 15 8.43 -15.42 -22.44
C TYR A 15 7.53 -16.00 -23.52
N LEU A 16 6.72 -15.18 -24.19
CA LEU A 16 5.67 -15.65 -25.09
C LEU A 16 6.14 -15.77 -26.57
N GLN A 17 7.12 -14.96 -26.99
CA GLN A 17 7.52 -14.87 -28.38
C GLN A 17 9.03 -14.60 -28.57
N TYR A 18 9.87 -15.29 -27.79
CA TYR A 18 11.31 -15.10 -27.82
C TYR A 18 11.94 -15.28 -29.21
N ASP A 19 11.56 -16.34 -29.91
CA ASP A 19 12.09 -16.63 -31.26
C ASP A 19 11.74 -15.50 -32.23
N ARG A 20 10.54 -14.97 -32.14
CA ARG A 20 10.11 -13.84 -32.95
C ARG A 20 10.89 -12.57 -32.65
N LEU A 21 11.15 -12.30 -31.38
CA LEU A 21 12.00 -11.17 -30.98
C LEU A 21 13.44 -11.36 -31.47
N GLN A 22 13.94 -12.58 -31.51
CA GLN A 22 15.28 -12.92 -32.00
C GLN A 22 15.39 -12.68 -33.52
N GLU A 23 14.41 -13.15 -34.31
CA GLU A 23 14.31 -12.90 -35.74
C GLU A 23 14.31 -11.41 -36.09
N LEU A 24 13.63 -10.59 -35.27
CA LEU A 24 13.54 -9.15 -35.44
C LEU A 24 14.73 -8.37 -34.85
N GLY A 25 15.72 -9.06 -34.27
CA GLY A 25 16.87 -8.42 -33.64
C GLY A 25 16.56 -7.69 -32.33
N MET A 26 15.44 -8.02 -31.68
CA MET A 26 14.94 -7.37 -30.48
C MET A 26 14.97 -8.27 -29.23
N ALA A 27 15.74 -9.34 -29.25
CA ALA A 27 15.85 -10.27 -28.13
C ALA A 27 16.50 -9.65 -26.87
N HIS A 28 17.30 -8.60 -27.05
CA HIS A 28 17.87 -7.81 -25.95
C HIS A 28 16.98 -6.61 -25.62
N PHE A 29 16.87 -6.29 -24.34
CA PHE A 29 16.02 -5.19 -23.87
C PHE A 29 16.35 -3.85 -24.54
N ASP A 30 17.62 -3.52 -24.67
CA ASP A 30 18.03 -2.22 -25.24
C ASP A 30 17.60 -2.09 -26.72
N CYS A 31 17.65 -3.17 -27.50
CA CYS A 31 17.18 -3.19 -28.88
C CYS A 31 15.64 -3.01 -28.95
N TRP A 32 14.92 -3.68 -28.09
CA TRP A 32 13.47 -3.54 -27.98
C TRP A 32 13.08 -2.15 -27.49
N ALA A 33 13.73 -1.65 -26.44
CA ALA A 33 13.47 -0.34 -25.87
C ALA A 33 13.78 0.81 -26.84
N SER A 34 14.84 0.68 -27.65
CA SER A 34 15.16 1.68 -28.68
C SER A 34 14.10 1.78 -29.77
N ARG A 35 13.35 0.70 -30.01
CA ARG A 35 12.29 0.67 -31.03
C ARG A 35 10.92 1.09 -30.51
N PHE A 36 10.62 0.79 -29.25
CA PHE A 36 9.29 0.97 -28.68
C PHE A 36 9.25 1.90 -27.47
N GLY A 37 10.39 2.32 -26.97
CA GLY A 37 10.49 3.08 -25.74
C GLY A 37 10.91 4.54 -25.95
N GLU A 38 10.23 5.42 -25.25
CA GLU A 38 10.60 6.83 -25.12
C GLU A 38 10.94 7.12 -23.66
N THR A 39 12.11 7.70 -23.44
CA THR A 39 12.52 8.15 -22.11
C THR A 39 12.12 9.60 -21.91
N VAL A 40 11.57 9.89 -20.74
CA VAL A 40 11.19 11.25 -20.34
C VAL A 40 11.98 11.62 -19.09
N THR A 41 12.61 12.80 -19.13
CA THR A 41 13.26 13.40 -17.98
C THR A 41 12.29 14.35 -17.29
N ALA A 42 11.96 14.07 -16.05
CA ALA A 42 11.12 14.92 -15.21
C ALA A 42 11.90 15.43 -13.99
N LEU A 43 11.58 16.65 -13.56
CA LEU A 43 12.02 17.17 -12.28
C LEU A 43 11.10 16.63 -11.19
N GLU A 44 11.66 15.88 -10.25
CA GLU A 44 10.94 15.31 -9.11
C GLU A 44 11.47 15.91 -7.83
N LEU A 45 10.59 16.03 -6.84
CA LEU A 45 11.02 16.37 -5.49
C LEU A 45 12.01 15.30 -5.00
N ALA A 46 13.13 15.73 -4.45
CA ALA A 46 14.11 14.82 -3.88
C ALA A 46 13.48 14.04 -2.69
N PRO A 47 13.84 12.76 -2.48
CA PRO A 47 13.30 11.95 -1.40
C PRO A 47 13.49 12.56 -0.01
N GLU A 48 14.52 13.38 0.13
CA GLU A 48 14.86 14.12 1.35
C GLU A 48 13.85 15.23 1.66
N GLY A 49 12.92 15.53 0.73
CA GLY A 49 11.93 16.60 0.87
C GLY A 49 12.48 17.99 0.59
N THR A 50 13.75 18.11 0.25
CA THR A 50 14.43 19.38 -0.04
C THR A 50 15.04 19.38 -1.45
N GLY A 51 14.63 20.34 -2.27
CA GLY A 51 15.14 20.47 -3.64
C GLY A 51 14.51 19.53 -4.66
N TYR A 52 14.97 19.63 -5.88
CA TYR A 52 14.50 18.85 -7.02
C TYR A 52 15.65 18.10 -7.67
N ARG A 53 15.36 16.90 -8.18
CA ARG A 53 16.29 16.11 -8.99
C ARG A 53 15.70 15.81 -10.35
N ALA A 54 16.53 15.86 -11.38
CA ALA A 54 16.16 15.36 -12.69
C ALA A 54 16.26 13.84 -12.71
N ARG A 55 15.21 13.16 -13.13
CA ARG A 55 15.19 11.70 -13.28
C ARG A 55 14.63 11.31 -14.63
N THR A 56 15.43 10.57 -15.39
CA THR A 56 15.04 10.02 -16.69
C THR A 56 14.43 8.63 -16.46
N ARG A 57 13.26 8.41 -17.00
CA ARG A 57 12.56 7.12 -16.95
C ARG A 57 12.05 6.74 -18.33
N PHE A 58 12.02 5.43 -18.59
CA PHE A 58 11.24 4.87 -19.67
C PHE A 58 9.75 4.97 -19.30
N SER A 59 9.02 5.92 -19.89
CA SER A 59 7.67 6.26 -19.44
C SER A 59 6.62 6.37 -20.53
N LYS A 60 7.03 6.29 -21.81
CA LYS A 60 6.11 6.29 -22.93
C LYS A 60 6.45 5.20 -23.93
N PHE A 61 5.43 4.71 -24.63
CA PHE A 61 5.64 3.88 -25.79
C PHE A 61 5.74 4.74 -27.05
N PHE A 62 6.75 4.46 -27.82
CA PHE A 62 6.90 4.91 -29.19
C PHE A 62 6.47 3.77 -30.12
N ASN A 63 5.95 4.09 -31.31
CA ASN A 63 5.52 3.08 -32.29
C ASN A 63 4.57 2.02 -31.73
N LEU A 64 3.61 2.45 -30.93
CA LEU A 64 2.64 1.57 -30.27
C LEU A 64 1.87 0.65 -31.24
N PRO A 65 1.46 1.08 -32.46
CA PRO A 65 0.77 0.20 -33.40
C PRO A 65 1.57 -1.04 -33.80
N GLU A 66 2.87 -0.90 -34.06
CA GLU A 66 3.74 -2.04 -34.39
C GLU A 66 3.91 -2.96 -33.17
N LEU A 67 4.15 -2.39 -32.00
CA LEU A 67 4.26 -3.14 -30.75
C LEU A 67 2.97 -3.96 -30.47
N MET A 68 1.81 -3.34 -30.64
CA MET A 68 0.53 -4.00 -30.42
C MET A 68 0.26 -5.09 -31.45
N ASN A 69 0.61 -4.88 -32.73
CA ASN A 69 0.48 -5.91 -33.74
C ASN A 69 1.36 -7.12 -33.45
N LEU A 70 2.61 -6.86 -33.06
CA LEU A 70 3.54 -7.93 -32.66
C LEU A 70 3.04 -8.69 -31.43
N PHE A 71 2.53 -8.00 -30.43
CA PHE A 71 2.05 -8.65 -29.21
C PHE A 71 0.74 -9.43 -29.43
N LYS A 72 -0.13 -8.98 -30.32
CA LYS A 72 -1.35 -9.70 -30.72
C LYS A 72 -1.10 -11.07 -31.37
N GLU A 73 0.10 -11.34 -31.86
CA GLU A 73 0.46 -12.67 -32.39
C GLU A 73 0.37 -13.74 -31.28
N VAL A 74 0.58 -13.37 -30.02
CA VAL A 74 0.67 -14.28 -28.85
C VAL A 74 -0.27 -13.95 -27.71
N ALA A 75 -1.03 -12.86 -27.81
CA ALA A 75 -1.93 -12.40 -26.76
C ALA A 75 -3.28 -11.94 -27.30
N ASP A 76 -4.37 -12.36 -26.65
CA ASP A 76 -5.70 -11.79 -26.89
C ASP A 76 -5.87 -10.54 -26.04
N ILE A 77 -6.04 -9.39 -26.71
CA ILE A 77 -6.15 -8.09 -26.06
C ILE A 77 -7.56 -7.58 -26.23
N LYS A 78 -8.23 -7.38 -25.10
CA LYS A 78 -9.56 -6.77 -25.03
C LYS A 78 -9.51 -5.49 -24.23
N THR A 79 -10.00 -4.41 -24.80
CA THR A 79 -10.21 -3.15 -24.06
C THR A 79 -11.55 -3.19 -23.31
N ALA A 80 -11.72 -2.29 -22.35
CA ALA A 80 -12.97 -2.19 -21.58
C ALA A 80 -14.19 -2.01 -22.49
N ASP A 81 -14.06 -1.20 -23.54
CA ASP A 81 -15.14 -0.96 -24.53
C ASP A 81 -15.53 -2.23 -25.29
N GLN A 82 -14.56 -3.09 -25.58
CA GLN A 82 -14.81 -4.37 -26.27
C GLN A 82 -15.43 -5.42 -25.35
N LEU A 83 -15.22 -5.31 -24.06
CA LEU A 83 -15.77 -6.25 -23.08
C LEU A 83 -17.22 -5.95 -22.72
N HIS A 84 -17.71 -4.73 -23.00
CA HIS A 84 -19.07 -4.29 -22.66
C HIS A 84 -19.44 -4.60 -21.20
N LEU A 85 -18.48 -4.44 -20.28
CA LEU A 85 -18.70 -4.69 -18.87
C LEU A 85 -19.69 -3.66 -18.31
N PRO A 86 -20.64 -4.08 -17.45
CA PRO A 86 -21.44 -3.13 -16.71
C PRO A 86 -20.55 -2.34 -15.74
N THR A 87 -20.25 -1.11 -16.11
CA THR A 87 -19.47 -0.20 -15.25
C THR A 87 -20.43 0.78 -14.59
N PRO A 88 -20.33 0.97 -13.26
CA PRO A 88 -21.12 1.98 -12.58
C PRO A 88 -20.66 3.39 -12.98
N GLU A 89 -21.56 4.35 -12.86
CA GLU A 89 -21.18 5.75 -12.87
C GLU A 89 -20.35 6.07 -11.63
N VAL A 90 -19.29 6.87 -11.81
CA VAL A 90 -18.34 7.16 -10.75
C VAL A 90 -18.29 8.65 -10.50
N GLU A 91 -18.48 9.03 -9.25
CA GLU A 91 -18.24 10.38 -8.75
C GLU A 91 -17.06 10.37 -7.77
N TYR A 92 -16.06 11.23 -8.00
CA TYR A 92 -14.84 11.29 -7.21
C TYR A 92 -14.89 12.44 -6.20
N HIS A 93 -14.88 12.12 -4.91
CA HIS A 93 -14.78 13.07 -3.82
C HIS A 93 -13.41 12.97 -3.15
N ASN A 94 -12.57 14.00 -3.31
CA ASN A 94 -11.26 14.07 -2.69
C ASN A 94 -11.33 14.81 -1.35
N ILE A 95 -11.15 14.08 -0.24
CA ILE A 95 -11.09 14.63 1.11
C ILE A 95 -9.63 14.78 1.52
N VAL A 96 -9.20 16.00 1.82
CA VAL A 96 -7.82 16.32 2.18
C VAL A 96 -7.75 16.69 3.67
N ALA A 97 -7.10 15.81 4.46
CA ALA A 97 -6.80 16.09 5.85
C ALA A 97 -5.57 16.99 5.98
N GLN A 98 -5.63 17.96 6.89
CA GLN A 98 -4.47 18.79 7.23
C GLN A 98 -3.57 18.03 8.22
N PRO A 99 -2.24 18.10 8.07
CA PRO A 99 -1.33 17.44 9.00
C PRO A 99 -1.35 18.13 10.38
N THR A 100 -1.27 17.33 11.45
CA THR A 100 -1.08 17.85 12.81
C THR A 100 0.32 18.43 12.99
N GLU A 101 0.54 19.22 14.06
CA GLU A 101 1.89 19.73 14.37
C GLU A 101 2.86 18.59 14.61
N GLN A 102 2.45 17.54 15.34
CA GLN A 102 3.27 16.35 15.55
C GLN A 102 3.61 15.63 14.25
N GLN A 103 2.65 15.50 13.34
CA GLN A 103 2.94 14.92 12.02
C GLN A 103 3.97 15.74 11.23
N GLN A 104 3.90 17.06 11.31
CA GLN A 104 4.88 17.94 10.65
C GLN A 104 6.28 17.77 11.23
N GLU A 105 6.40 17.66 12.56
CA GLU A 105 7.69 17.39 13.23
C GLU A 105 8.24 16.01 12.84
N MET A 106 7.39 14.98 12.81
CA MET A 106 7.78 13.64 12.39
C MET A 106 8.23 13.60 10.91
N VAL A 107 7.59 14.37 10.03
CA VAL A 107 8.04 14.52 8.63
C VAL A 107 9.42 15.15 8.54
N LYS A 108 9.73 16.17 9.37
CA LYS A 108 11.08 16.73 9.44
C LYS A 108 12.11 15.70 9.87
N ALA A 109 11.80 14.91 10.90
CA ALA A 109 12.68 13.84 11.35
C ALA A 109 12.89 12.76 10.25
N LEU A 110 11.87 12.41 9.47
CA LEU A 110 12.03 11.51 8.33
C LEU A 110 12.92 12.12 7.23
N SER A 111 12.80 13.42 6.98
CA SER A 111 13.67 14.12 6.02
C SER A 111 15.13 14.15 6.45
N GLU A 112 15.39 14.37 7.73
CA GLU A 112 16.74 14.30 8.31
C GLU A 112 17.34 12.90 8.19
N ARG A 113 16.57 11.85 8.51
CA ARG A 113 16.98 10.46 8.32
C ARG A 113 17.31 10.17 6.85
N ALA A 114 16.47 10.64 5.91
CA ALA A 114 16.70 10.48 4.48
C ALA A 114 18.00 11.14 4.02
N SER A 115 18.32 12.33 4.54
CA SER A 115 19.55 13.03 4.25
C SER A 115 20.79 12.27 4.77
N LEU A 116 20.71 11.68 5.97
CA LEU A 116 21.79 10.87 6.55
C LEU A 116 22.01 9.57 5.75
N VAL A 117 20.95 8.90 5.32
CA VAL A 117 21.05 7.73 4.43
C VAL A 117 21.65 8.11 3.09
N HIS A 118 21.25 9.25 2.52
CA HIS A 118 21.80 9.73 1.25
C HIS A 118 23.28 10.07 1.31
N SER A 119 23.75 10.64 2.43
CA SER A 119 25.16 10.94 2.64
C SER A 119 26.03 9.71 2.93
N GLY A 120 25.42 8.52 3.11
CA GLY A 120 26.12 7.28 3.40
C GLY A 120 26.68 7.20 4.82
N THR A 121 26.21 8.05 5.74
CA THR A 121 26.68 8.09 7.13
C THR A 121 26.02 7.06 8.04
N VAL A 122 24.94 6.40 7.56
CA VAL A 122 24.18 5.40 8.32
C VAL A 122 24.32 4.03 7.66
N ASP A 123 24.54 2.99 8.46
CA ASP A 123 24.58 1.61 7.98
C ASP A 123 23.19 1.21 7.40
N PRO A 124 23.11 0.67 6.18
CA PRO A 124 21.84 0.27 5.56
C PRO A 124 21.02 -0.76 6.36
N SER A 125 21.68 -1.51 7.26
CA SER A 125 20.99 -2.45 8.16
C SER A 125 20.27 -1.72 9.31
N GLN A 126 20.77 -0.56 9.73
CA GLN A 126 20.16 0.27 10.78
C GLN A 126 19.02 1.10 10.19
N ASP A 127 19.29 1.88 9.13
CA ASP A 127 18.27 2.68 8.44
C ASP A 127 18.52 2.74 6.94
N ASN A 128 17.45 2.87 6.17
CA ASN A 128 17.50 2.92 4.71
C ASN A 128 16.22 3.55 4.12
N MET A 129 16.27 3.95 2.85
CA MET A 129 15.15 4.61 2.19
C MET A 129 13.86 3.78 2.20
N LEU A 130 13.93 2.44 2.21
CA LEU A 130 12.74 1.59 2.27
C LEU A 130 12.03 1.71 3.63
N LYS A 131 12.79 1.69 4.74
CA LYS A 131 12.24 1.91 6.09
C LYS A 131 11.62 3.31 6.19
N ILE A 132 12.35 4.34 5.75
CA ILE A 132 11.88 5.74 5.80
C ILE A 132 10.60 5.92 4.99
N THR A 133 10.53 5.35 3.78
CA THR A 133 9.33 5.40 2.94
C THR A 133 8.16 4.66 3.61
N SER A 134 8.41 3.50 4.22
CA SER A 134 7.41 2.76 4.97
C SER A 134 6.88 3.55 6.16
N ASP A 135 7.77 4.18 6.94
CA ASP A 135 7.40 5.02 8.07
C ASP A 135 6.61 6.26 7.60
N GLY A 136 7.02 6.88 6.49
CA GLY A 136 6.29 7.99 5.88
C GLY A 136 4.87 7.61 5.43
N ARG A 137 4.69 6.41 4.87
CA ARG A 137 3.34 5.91 4.52
C ARG A 137 2.47 5.69 5.76
N LYS A 138 3.04 5.10 6.82
CA LYS A 138 2.34 4.91 8.10
C LYS A 138 1.94 6.25 8.72
N LEU A 139 2.89 7.19 8.79
CA LEU A 139 2.63 8.54 9.29
C LEU A 139 1.54 9.27 8.49
N GLY A 140 1.59 9.13 7.16
CA GLY A 140 0.60 9.71 6.26
C GLY A 140 -0.81 9.12 6.39
N LEU A 141 -0.95 7.94 6.99
CA LEU A 141 -2.24 7.34 7.32
C LEU A 141 -2.67 7.75 8.72
N ASP A 142 -1.89 7.38 9.75
CA ASP A 142 -2.16 7.71 11.15
C ASP A 142 -0.86 7.67 11.96
N GLN A 143 -0.57 8.76 12.69
CA GLN A 143 0.63 8.88 13.52
C GLN A 143 0.72 7.80 14.62
N ARG A 144 -0.41 7.27 15.08
CA ARG A 144 -0.48 6.22 16.12
C ARG A 144 0.05 4.87 15.65
N ILE A 145 0.16 4.64 14.34
CA ILE A 145 0.82 3.42 13.80
C ILE A 145 2.32 3.43 14.13
N ILE A 146 2.94 4.61 14.22
CA ILE A 146 4.35 4.75 14.59
C ILE A 146 4.51 4.81 16.10
N ASN A 147 3.68 5.60 16.77
CA ASN A 147 3.72 5.76 18.21
C ASN A 147 2.28 5.81 18.78
N GLN A 148 1.88 4.73 19.42
CA GLN A 148 0.54 4.57 19.99
C GLN A 148 0.21 5.55 21.13
N LEU A 149 1.23 6.19 21.72
CA LEU A 149 1.06 7.20 22.76
C LEU A 149 0.65 8.57 22.23
N LEU A 150 0.67 8.77 20.91
CA LEU A 150 0.22 10.01 20.30
C LEU A 150 -1.31 10.12 20.33
N PRO A 151 -1.83 11.36 20.45
CA PRO A 151 -3.26 11.58 20.53
C PRO A 151 -3.99 11.22 19.24
N ASP A 152 -5.27 10.85 19.38
CA ASP A 152 -6.21 10.71 18.28
C ASP A 152 -6.81 12.10 17.94
N GLU A 153 -6.25 12.74 16.93
CA GLU A 153 -6.67 14.08 16.54
C GLU A 153 -7.91 14.04 15.63
N PRO A 154 -8.94 14.89 15.90
CA PRO A 154 -10.21 14.84 15.16
C PRO A 154 -10.08 15.02 13.65
N GLY A 155 -9.12 15.83 13.20
CA GLY A 155 -8.93 16.18 11.78
C GLY A 155 -8.13 15.17 10.97
N THR A 156 -7.72 14.01 11.53
CA THR A 156 -6.92 13.01 10.83
C THR A 156 -7.68 12.32 9.71
N LYS A 157 -6.95 11.72 8.77
CA LYS A 157 -7.54 10.94 7.66
C LYS A 157 -8.49 9.85 8.15
N VAL A 158 -8.12 9.16 9.23
CA VAL A 158 -8.94 8.08 9.79
C VAL A 158 -10.24 8.63 10.34
N ASN A 159 -10.20 9.72 11.09
CA ASN A 159 -11.41 10.35 11.64
C ASN A 159 -12.32 10.92 10.54
N GLN A 160 -11.76 11.59 9.54
CA GLN A 160 -12.53 12.07 8.38
C GLN A 160 -13.14 10.91 7.57
N CYS A 161 -12.43 9.80 7.45
CA CYS A 161 -12.96 8.57 6.83
C CYS A 161 -14.15 8.03 7.62
N VAL A 162 -14.03 7.92 8.94
CA VAL A 162 -15.13 7.49 9.82
C VAL A 162 -16.34 8.42 9.68
N ASP A 163 -16.14 9.73 9.67
CA ASP A 163 -17.23 10.69 9.53
C ASP A 163 -17.93 10.58 8.16
N ASN A 164 -17.15 10.37 7.09
CA ASN A 164 -17.69 10.14 5.76
C ASN A 164 -18.49 8.82 5.68
N ILE A 165 -17.96 7.74 6.25
CA ILE A 165 -18.68 6.46 6.35
C ILE A 165 -20.00 6.64 7.08
N MET A 166 -20.00 7.37 8.19
CA MET A 166 -21.22 7.63 8.98
C MET A 166 -22.25 8.43 8.21
N GLN A 167 -21.80 9.43 7.43
CA GLN A 167 -22.68 10.20 6.58
C GLN A 167 -23.38 9.32 5.53
N ILE A 168 -22.58 8.55 4.78
CA ILE A 168 -23.11 7.65 3.74
C ILE A 168 -24.00 6.55 4.35
N TRP A 169 -23.65 6.04 5.54
CA TRP A 169 -24.44 5.00 6.23
C TRP A 169 -25.83 5.52 6.60
N ARG A 170 -25.93 6.76 7.08
CA ARG A 170 -27.22 7.40 7.43
C ARG A 170 -28.03 7.72 6.18
N ASP A 171 -27.37 8.28 5.15
CA ASP A 171 -28.04 8.66 3.91
C ASP A 171 -28.55 7.44 3.13
N GLY A 172 -27.84 6.31 3.25
CA GLY A 172 -28.15 5.04 2.57
C GLY A 172 -29.02 4.06 3.38
N GLU A 173 -29.50 4.45 4.57
CA GLU A 173 -30.25 3.55 5.47
C GLU A 173 -31.54 2.99 4.81
N ALA A 174 -32.28 3.84 4.10
CA ALA A 174 -33.52 3.46 3.44
C ALA A 174 -33.29 2.40 2.34
N ASP A 175 -32.18 2.51 1.62
CA ASP A 175 -31.82 1.64 0.48
C ASP A 175 -30.91 0.49 0.91
N LYS A 176 -30.50 0.41 2.16
CA LYS A 176 -29.58 -0.59 2.72
C LYS A 176 -28.28 -0.70 1.92
N LEU A 177 -27.68 0.45 1.58
CA LEU A 177 -26.48 0.52 0.79
C LEU A 177 -25.28 -0.11 1.52
N THR A 178 -24.39 -0.74 0.76
CA THR A 178 -23.14 -1.32 1.28
C THR A 178 -21.96 -0.44 0.91
N GLN A 179 -21.03 -0.26 1.84
CA GLN A 179 -19.81 0.51 1.66
C GLN A 179 -18.60 -0.41 1.68
N LEU A 180 -17.63 -0.15 0.81
CA LEU A 180 -16.32 -0.81 0.80
C LEU A 180 -15.26 0.21 1.22
N VAL A 181 -14.49 -0.13 2.26
CA VAL A 181 -13.39 0.70 2.75
C VAL A 181 -12.08 -0.01 2.49
N PHE A 182 -11.22 0.61 1.67
CA PHE A 182 -9.91 0.07 1.32
C PHE A 182 -8.81 0.72 2.15
N CYS A 183 -8.03 -0.10 2.86
CA CYS A 183 -6.86 0.32 3.60
C CYS A 183 -5.75 -0.72 3.42
N ASP A 184 -4.66 -0.34 2.77
CA ASP A 184 -3.56 -1.24 2.40
C ASP A 184 -2.44 -1.31 3.44
N ILE A 185 -2.55 -0.53 4.52
CA ILE A 185 -1.57 -0.49 5.61
C ILE A 185 -2.27 -0.78 6.93
N SER A 186 -1.52 -1.29 7.92
CA SER A 186 -2.04 -1.58 9.28
C SER A 186 -3.12 -2.67 9.30
N THR A 187 -3.01 -3.65 8.41
CA THR A 187 -3.87 -4.84 8.43
C THR A 187 -3.69 -5.62 9.72
N PRO A 188 -4.77 -6.12 10.34
CA PRO A 188 -4.68 -6.98 11.49
C PRO A 188 -3.84 -8.22 11.17
N GLN A 189 -2.84 -8.49 11.99
CA GLN A 189 -2.07 -9.73 11.85
C GLN A 189 -2.84 -10.87 12.53
N ALA A 190 -3.01 -11.98 11.84
CA ALA A 190 -3.50 -13.20 12.46
C ALA A 190 -2.58 -13.55 13.64
N ARG A 191 -3.13 -13.65 14.86
CA ARG A 191 -2.35 -14.02 16.04
C ARG A 191 -1.63 -15.33 15.75
N PRO A 192 -0.32 -15.44 15.93
CA PRO A 192 0.37 -16.71 15.82
C PRO A 192 0.04 -17.54 17.06
N ALA A 193 -1.08 -18.25 17.02
CA ALA A 193 -1.56 -19.12 18.12
C ALA A 193 -0.63 -20.30 18.45
N LYS A 194 0.57 -20.40 17.87
CA LYS A 194 1.42 -21.59 17.96
C LYS A 194 2.90 -21.39 18.33
N LYS A 195 3.35 -20.22 18.72
CA LYS A 195 4.74 -20.08 19.20
C LYS A 195 4.92 -20.24 20.71
N VAL A 196 3.85 -20.18 21.49
CA VAL A 196 3.93 -20.36 22.95
C VAL A 196 4.02 -21.85 23.33
N ALA A 197 3.41 -22.75 22.56
CA ALA A 197 3.38 -24.18 22.89
C ALA A 197 4.71 -24.92 22.68
N LYS A 198 5.68 -24.36 21.91
CA LYS A 198 6.97 -25.02 21.64
C LYS A 198 8.11 -24.60 22.56
N ALA A 199 7.92 -23.58 23.40
CA ALA A 199 8.88 -23.14 24.41
C ALA A 199 8.65 -23.81 25.79
N LEU A 200 7.56 -24.56 25.95
CA LEU A 200 7.13 -25.17 27.20
C LEU A 200 7.59 -26.64 27.41
N ASP A 201 8.38 -27.19 26.48
CA ASP A 201 8.93 -28.55 26.66
C ASP A 201 10.28 -28.58 27.42
N ASN A 202 10.54 -27.59 28.26
CA ASN A 202 11.72 -27.59 29.16
C ASN A 202 11.28 -27.89 30.58
N PRO A 203 11.61 -29.08 31.13
CA PRO A 203 11.12 -29.55 32.44
C PRO A 203 11.62 -28.75 33.66
N THR A 204 12.46 -27.74 33.45
CA THR A 204 12.99 -26.89 34.53
C THR A 204 12.15 -25.66 34.84
N LEU A 205 11.04 -25.44 34.12
CA LEU A 205 10.17 -24.26 34.27
C LEU A 205 8.87 -24.49 35.04
N HIS A 206 8.58 -25.76 35.46
CA HIS A 206 7.40 -26.09 36.25
C HIS A 206 7.40 -25.55 37.70
N ALA A 207 8.48 -24.89 38.12
CA ALA A 207 8.57 -24.34 39.49
C ALA A 207 8.17 -22.85 39.58
N LEU A 208 7.66 -22.23 38.49
CA LEU A 208 7.25 -20.82 38.45
C LEU A 208 5.78 -20.60 38.08
N GLU A 209 4.95 -21.65 38.19
CA GLU A 209 3.51 -21.59 37.89
C GLU A 209 2.66 -20.77 38.87
N ASP A 210 3.25 -20.25 39.96
CA ASP A 210 2.58 -19.38 40.92
C ASP A 210 2.88 -17.88 40.72
N ALA A 211 3.51 -17.50 39.59
CA ALA A 211 3.84 -16.11 39.27
C ALA A 211 2.80 -15.52 38.37
N VAL A 212 1.99 -14.61 38.94
CA VAL A 212 1.26 -13.48 38.34
C VAL A 212 0.78 -13.70 36.89
N PRO A 213 -0.51 -13.53 36.57
CA PRO A 213 -0.96 -13.51 35.19
C PRO A 213 -0.16 -12.42 34.49
N LEU A 214 0.71 -12.82 33.55
CA LEU A 214 1.28 -11.89 32.60
C LEU A 214 0.09 -11.32 31.83
N ASP A 215 -0.24 -10.07 32.06
CA ASP A 215 -1.20 -9.33 31.25
C ASP A 215 -0.93 -9.69 29.78
N GLU A 216 -1.94 -10.25 29.11
CA GLU A 216 -1.83 -10.51 27.68
C GLU A 216 -1.41 -9.18 27.04
N PRO A 217 -0.36 -9.15 26.24
CA PRO A 217 0.07 -7.90 25.61
C PRO A 217 -1.12 -7.31 24.87
N GLU A 218 -1.48 -6.09 25.19
CA GLU A 218 -2.57 -5.37 24.52
C GLU A 218 -2.40 -5.54 23.01
N PRO A 219 -3.47 -5.81 22.26
CA PRO A 219 -3.37 -5.99 20.84
C PRO A 219 -2.76 -4.74 20.21
N ALA A 220 -1.73 -4.92 19.39
CA ALA A 220 -1.08 -3.82 18.70
C ALA A 220 -2.13 -2.98 17.95
N PHE A 221 -2.03 -1.67 18.07
CA PHE A 221 -2.93 -0.73 17.38
C PHE A 221 -3.00 -1.04 15.88
N THR A 222 -4.21 -1.17 15.36
CA THR A 222 -4.48 -1.25 13.93
C THR A 222 -5.55 -0.24 13.53
N VAL A 223 -5.39 0.36 12.36
CA VAL A 223 -6.38 1.31 11.82
C VAL A 223 -7.71 0.61 11.55
N TYR A 224 -7.70 -0.66 11.18
CA TYR A 224 -8.90 -1.47 10.97
C TYR A 224 -9.76 -1.53 12.25
N GLU A 225 -9.14 -1.89 13.36
CA GLU A 225 -9.86 -2.00 14.63
C GLU A 225 -10.27 -0.64 15.18
N ASP A 226 -9.45 0.39 15.00
CA ASP A 226 -9.77 1.77 15.38
C ASP A 226 -11.01 2.29 14.63
N ILE A 227 -11.08 2.08 13.30
CA ILE A 227 -12.26 2.42 12.49
C ILE A 227 -13.50 1.66 12.99
N ARG A 228 -13.38 0.34 13.21
CA ARG A 228 -14.47 -0.49 13.71
C ARG A 228 -15.02 0.02 15.03
N GLN A 229 -14.15 0.28 16.00
CA GLN A 229 -14.55 0.77 17.32
C GLN A 229 -15.21 2.15 17.23
N LYS A 230 -14.69 3.05 16.42
CA LYS A 230 -15.27 4.38 16.21
C LYS A 230 -16.66 4.31 15.55
N LEU A 231 -16.85 3.42 14.59
CA LEU A 231 -18.14 3.21 13.94
C LEU A 231 -19.17 2.65 14.94
N ILE A 232 -18.78 1.65 15.75
CA ILE A 232 -19.63 1.09 16.81
C ILE A 232 -19.97 2.15 17.83
N ALA A 233 -19.02 2.94 18.28
CA ALA A 233 -19.24 4.03 19.22
C ALA A 233 -20.20 5.12 18.66
N LYS A 234 -20.26 5.29 17.34
CA LYS A 234 -21.18 6.20 16.65
C LYS A 234 -22.55 5.57 16.34
N GLY A 235 -22.77 4.28 16.70
CA GLY A 235 -24.06 3.60 16.62
C GLY A 235 -24.22 2.61 15.47
N VAL A 236 -23.17 2.30 14.71
CA VAL A 236 -23.24 1.23 13.71
C VAL A 236 -23.21 -0.12 14.42
N PRO A 237 -24.18 -1.02 14.19
CA PRO A 237 -24.17 -2.37 14.76
C PRO A 237 -22.91 -3.15 14.36
N ALA A 238 -22.29 -3.85 15.32
CA ALA A 238 -21.04 -4.59 15.08
C ALA A 238 -21.18 -5.66 13.99
N GLU A 239 -22.36 -6.27 13.88
CA GLU A 239 -22.69 -7.27 12.85
C GLU A 239 -22.77 -6.70 11.42
N GLN A 240 -22.83 -5.38 11.27
CA GLN A 240 -22.78 -4.70 9.96
C GLN A 240 -21.37 -4.37 9.51
N ILE A 241 -20.34 -4.66 10.33
CA ILE A 241 -18.95 -4.38 10.03
C ILE A 241 -18.20 -5.69 9.91
N ALA A 242 -17.62 -5.95 8.74
CA ALA A 242 -16.83 -7.15 8.49
C ALA A 242 -15.48 -6.81 7.84
N PHE A 243 -14.46 -7.57 8.18
CA PHE A 243 -13.14 -7.47 7.54
C PHE A 243 -12.97 -8.60 6.53
N ILE A 244 -12.45 -8.28 5.35
CA ILE A 244 -12.28 -9.26 4.26
C ILE A 244 -11.40 -10.45 4.67
N HIS A 245 -10.40 -10.22 5.52
CA HIS A 245 -9.53 -11.30 6.00
C HIS A 245 -10.19 -12.23 7.02
N GLU A 246 -11.32 -11.86 7.61
CA GLU A 246 -12.14 -12.73 8.45
C GLU A 246 -12.95 -13.72 7.60
N ALA A 247 -13.18 -13.42 6.32
CA ALA A 247 -13.92 -14.27 5.39
C ALA A 247 -13.05 -15.36 4.72
N ASN A 248 -11.73 -15.34 4.89
CA ASN A 248 -10.81 -16.30 4.31
C ASN A 248 -10.53 -17.52 5.23
N THR A 249 -11.40 -17.77 6.17
CA THR A 249 -11.31 -18.97 7.01
C THR A 249 -12.09 -20.12 6.37
N GLU A 250 -11.48 -20.72 5.34
CA GLU A 250 -11.52 -22.16 4.99
C GLU A 250 -10.71 -22.43 3.75
#